data_ac88c6ee99665d6363def4c3534c66bb
#
_entry.id   ac88c6ee99665d6363def4c3534c66bb
#
_cell.length_a   1.000
_cell.length_b   1.000
_cell.length_c   1.000
_cell.angle_alpha   90.00
_cell.angle_beta   90.00
_cell.angle_gamma   90.00
#
_symmetry.space_group_name_H-M   'P 1'
#
loop_
_entity.id
_entity.type
_entity.pdbx_description
1 polymer ?
#
loop_
_entity_poly.entity_id
_entity_poly.type
_entity_poly.pdbx_seq_one_letter_code
_entity_poly.pdbx_strand_id
1 'polypeptide(L)' 'GKEYFIELNGIQSERFKYCGYFKKGQYHGLGMYVQENNVCYYGEYRNGCKCGYGILETFEYTYTGFFYNNKFKIIV' A
#
# COMPACT_ATOMS: atom_id res chain seq x y z
N GLY A 1 -16.31 3.72 1.45
CA GLY A 1 -16.00 4.21 2.76
C GLY A 1 -14.57 3.96 3.16
N LYS A 2 -14.26 4.38 4.35
CA LYS A 2 -12.92 4.25 4.87
C LYS A 2 -12.92 3.22 5.97
N GLU A 3 -11.98 2.31 5.92
CA GLU A 3 -11.90 1.29 6.91
C GLU A 3 -10.48 1.04 7.32
N TYR A 4 -10.28 0.59 8.54
CA TYR A 4 -8.97 0.23 9.00
C TYR A 4 -8.97 -1.26 9.10
N PHE A 5 -7.99 -1.90 8.51
CA PHE A 5 -7.96 -3.33 8.54
C PHE A 5 -6.60 -3.78 8.98
N ILE A 6 -6.53 -4.52 10.03
CA ILE A 6 -5.30 -5.04 10.53
C ILE A 6 -5.39 -6.53 10.54
N GLU A 7 -4.48 -7.20 9.85
CA GLU A 7 -4.53 -8.60 9.76
C GLU A 7 -3.73 -9.19 10.83
N LEU A 8 -4.29 -9.87 11.70
CA LEU A 8 -3.56 -10.50 12.74
C LEU A 8 -3.74 -11.96 12.67
N ASN A 9 -2.71 -12.70 12.73
CA ASN A 9 -2.85 -14.03 12.70
C ASN A 9 -2.57 -14.55 13.93
N GLY A 10 -3.32 -14.36 14.80
CA GLY A 10 -3.13 -14.93 16.00
C GLY A 10 -1.99 -14.41 16.61
N ILE A 11 -1.02 -14.99 16.72
CA ILE A 11 -0.05 -14.61 17.39
C ILE A 11 0.62 -13.57 16.90
N GLN A 12 0.73 -13.38 16.05
CA GLN A 12 1.34 -12.46 15.74
C GLN A 12 1.64 -11.88 14.73
N SER A 13 1.35 -12.01 14.26
CA SER A 13 1.82 -11.59 13.32
C SER A 13 1.29 -10.69 12.56
N GLU A 14 1.35 -9.66 12.64
CA GLU A 14 0.90 -8.93 11.76
C GLU A 14 1.78 -8.80 10.70
N ARG A 15 1.71 -9.50 9.65
CA ARG A 15 2.53 -9.39 8.59
C ARG A 15 2.26 -8.15 7.79
N PHE A 16 1.05 -7.60 7.73
CA PHE A 16 0.80 -6.36 7.02
C PHE A 16 -0.43 -5.68 7.57
N LYS A 17 -0.59 -4.44 7.28
CA LYS A 17 -1.70 -3.65 7.69
C LYS A 17 -2.09 -2.73 6.57
N TYR A 18 -3.35 -2.56 6.35
CA TYR A 18 -3.82 -1.60 5.37
C TYR A 18 -4.79 -0.68 6.05
N CYS A 19 -4.64 0.62 5.80
CA CYS A 19 -5.52 1.61 6.37
C CYS A 19 -5.90 2.54 5.26
N GLY A 20 -7.16 2.60 4.92
CA GLY A 20 -7.56 3.45 3.82
C GLY A 20 -8.95 3.14 3.34
N TYR A 21 -9.18 3.43 2.07
CA TYR A 21 -10.50 3.31 1.50
C TYR A 21 -10.66 1.99 0.75
N PHE A 22 -11.88 1.50 0.73
CA PHE A 22 -12.20 0.29 0.03
C PHE A 22 -13.37 0.56 -0.91
N LYS A 23 -13.42 -0.21 -1.98
CA LYS A 23 -14.55 -0.14 -2.87
C LYS A 23 -14.77 -1.55 -3.36
N LYS A 24 -15.96 -2.08 -3.15
CA LYS A 24 -16.29 -3.44 -3.55
C LYS A 24 -15.27 -4.45 -3.07
N GLY A 25 -14.83 -4.27 -1.83
CA GLY A 25 -13.93 -5.24 -1.23
C GLY A 25 -12.48 -5.10 -1.61
N GLN A 26 -12.14 -4.08 -2.38
CA GLN A 26 -10.77 -3.91 -2.80
C GLN A 26 -10.23 -2.57 -2.37
N TYR A 27 -8.92 -2.47 -2.18
CA TYR A 27 -8.30 -1.20 -1.83
C TYR A 27 -8.60 -0.21 -2.96
N HIS A 28 -8.97 0.98 -2.60
CA HIS A 28 -9.33 1.94 -3.61
C HIS A 28 -9.20 3.34 -3.04
N GLY A 29 -8.63 4.27 -3.78
CA GLY A 29 -8.43 5.62 -3.30
C GLY A 29 -7.16 5.69 -2.49
N LEU A 30 -7.10 6.57 -1.53
CA LEU A 30 -5.89 6.74 -0.77
C LEU A 30 -5.77 5.68 0.30
N GLY A 31 -4.59 5.16 0.47
CA GLY A 31 -4.38 4.15 1.48
C GLY A 31 -2.93 4.02 1.89
N MET A 32 -2.71 3.34 2.96
CA MET A 32 -1.39 3.09 3.48
C MET A 32 -1.27 1.60 3.71
N TYR A 33 -0.17 1.02 3.32
CA TYR A 33 0.03 -0.40 3.44
C TYR A 33 1.41 -0.61 4.08
N VAL A 34 1.46 -1.39 5.11
CA VAL A 34 2.72 -1.63 5.83
C VAL A 34 2.97 -3.11 5.90
N GLN A 35 4.15 -3.52 5.50
CA GLN A 35 4.53 -4.90 5.58
C GLN A 35 5.55 -5.12 6.62
N GLU A 36 5.80 -6.40 6.93
CA GLU A 36 6.66 -6.67 8.01
C GLU A 36 8.11 -6.33 7.78
N ASN A 37 8.59 -6.16 6.64
CA ASN A 37 9.98 -5.81 6.46
C ASN A 37 10.22 -4.32 6.40
N ASN A 38 9.39 -3.58 7.08
CA ASN A 38 9.51 -2.14 7.07
C ASN A 38 9.32 -1.54 5.70
N VAL A 39 8.53 -2.20 4.87
CA VAL A 39 8.20 -1.66 3.59
C VAL A 39 6.84 -1.01 3.74
N CYS A 40 6.74 0.25 3.40
CA CYS A 40 5.51 1.00 3.53
C CYS A 40 5.14 1.65 2.23
N TYR A 41 3.86 1.70 1.95
CA TYR A 41 3.38 2.40 0.77
C TYR A 41 2.30 3.37 1.21
N TYR A 42 2.36 4.60 0.72
CA TYR A 42 1.33 5.57 0.92
C TYR A 42 0.92 6.03 -0.42
N GLY A 43 -0.33 6.03 -0.76
CA GLY A 43 -0.71 6.56 -2.05
C GLY A 43 -2.03 6.07 -2.53
N GLU A 44 -2.19 6.14 -3.83
CA GLU A 44 -3.47 5.82 -4.44
C GLU A 44 -3.54 4.37 -4.84
N TYR A 45 -4.74 3.83 -4.73
CA TYR A 45 -5.01 2.47 -5.16
C TYR A 45 -6.19 2.49 -6.10
N ARG A 46 -6.23 1.54 -7.00
CA ARG A 46 -7.40 1.39 -7.84
C ARG A 46 -7.61 -0.10 -8.02
N ASN A 47 -8.77 -0.57 -7.65
CA ASN A 47 -9.14 -1.97 -7.80
C ASN A 47 -8.10 -2.91 -7.20
N GLY A 48 -7.63 -2.57 -6.03
CA GLY A 48 -6.70 -3.43 -5.31
C GLY A 48 -5.24 -3.23 -5.65
N CYS A 49 -4.93 -2.41 -6.63
CA CYS A 49 -3.55 -2.21 -7.05
C CYS A 49 -3.07 -0.80 -6.82
N LYS A 50 -1.79 -0.65 -6.57
CA LYS A 50 -1.22 0.66 -6.45
C LYS A 50 -1.30 1.31 -7.83
N CYS A 51 -1.86 2.48 -7.89
CA CYS A 51 -2.07 3.11 -9.17
C CYS A 51 -2.20 4.61 -8.94
N GLY A 52 -1.38 5.40 -9.56
CA GLY A 52 -1.38 6.85 -9.37
C GLY A 52 -0.19 7.25 -8.55
N TYR A 53 -0.27 8.36 -7.88
CA TYR A 53 0.87 8.84 -7.15
C TYR A 53 0.99 8.12 -5.83
N GLY A 54 2.21 7.86 -5.44
CA GLY A 54 2.44 7.21 -4.18
C GLY A 54 3.89 7.32 -3.73
N ILE A 55 4.12 6.90 -2.52
CA ILE A 55 5.45 6.89 -1.91
C ILE A 55 5.69 5.50 -1.41
N LEU A 56 6.74 4.88 -1.88
CA LEU A 56 7.11 3.56 -1.43
C LEU A 56 8.43 3.68 -0.67
N GLU A 57 8.41 3.28 0.60
CA GLU A 57 9.60 3.34 1.42
C GLU A 57 10.05 1.96 1.72
N THR A 58 11.31 1.65 1.47
CA THR A 58 11.84 0.37 1.84
C THR A 58 13.07 0.59 2.68
N PHE A 59 13.68 -0.48 3.13
CA PHE A 59 14.86 -0.40 3.89
C PHE A 59 15.98 0.23 3.08
N GLU A 60 15.97 0.06 1.79
CA GLU A 60 17.05 0.55 0.98
C GLU A 60 16.79 1.84 0.24
N TYR A 61 15.57 2.17 -0.04
CA TYR A 61 15.31 3.37 -0.80
C TYR A 61 13.88 3.85 -0.58
N THR A 62 13.62 5.04 -1.06
CA THR A 62 12.28 5.62 -1.06
C THR A 62 12.00 6.07 -2.48
N TYR A 63 10.90 5.64 -3.02
CA TYR A 63 10.50 6.05 -4.35
C TYR A 63 9.22 6.87 -4.23
N THR A 64 9.17 8.03 -4.87
CA THR A 64 8.00 8.87 -4.89
C THR A 64 7.66 9.13 -6.34
N GLY A 65 6.47 8.82 -6.74
CA GLY A 65 6.10 9.05 -8.11
C GLY A 65 4.90 8.23 -8.49
N PHE A 66 4.78 7.93 -9.75
CA PHE A 66 3.63 7.24 -10.27
C PHE A 66 3.77 5.74 -10.20
N PHE A 67 2.67 5.10 -9.89
CA PHE A 67 2.59 3.66 -9.90
C PHE A 67 1.53 3.24 -10.89
N TYR A 68 1.67 2.07 -11.44
CA TYR A 68 0.66 1.52 -12.30
C TYR A 68 0.68 0.02 -12.09
N ASN A 69 -0.46 -0.50 -11.71
CA ASN A 69 -0.62 -1.93 -11.53
C ASN A 69 0.46 -2.47 -10.58
N ASN A 70 0.65 -1.81 -9.45
CA ASN A 70 1.61 -2.21 -8.42
C ASN A 70 3.07 -2.02 -8.78
N LYS A 71 3.37 -1.41 -9.89
CA LYS A 71 4.73 -1.26 -10.32
C LYS A 71 5.09 0.20 -10.52
N PHE A 72 6.35 0.49 -10.44
CA PHE A 72 6.81 1.82 -10.75
C PHE A 72 7.98 1.70 -11.68
N LYS A 73 8.31 2.76 -12.38
CA LYS A 73 9.35 2.74 -13.35
C LYS A 73 10.26 3.91 -13.11
N ILE A 74 11.54 3.67 -13.10
CA ILE A 74 12.51 4.72 -12.96
C ILE A 74 13.03 5.03 -14.32
N ILE A 75 12.96 6.30 -14.71
CA ILE A 75 13.41 6.70 -16.00
C ILE A 75 14.74 7.37 -15.85
N VAL A 76 15.72 6.88 -16.52
CA VAL A 76 17.06 7.45 -16.40
C VAL A 76 17.45 8.09 -17.68
#